data_f6c28dbe1b41b7cdd8987e10611d27d4
#
_entry.id   f6c28dbe1b41b7cdd8987e10611d27d4
#
_cell.length_a   1.000
_cell.length_b   1.000
_cell.length_c   1.000
_cell.angle_alpha   90.00
_cell.angle_beta   90.00
_cell.angle_gamma   90.00
#
_symmetry.space_group_name_H-M   'P 1'
#
loop_
_entity.id
_entity.type
_entity.pdbx_description
1 polymer ?
#
loop_
_entity_poly.entity_id
_entity_poly.type
_entity_poly.pdbx_seq_one_letter_code
_entity_poly.pdbx_strand_id
1 'polypeptide(L)'
;MALALVFFSIRNAVAVHYAGLEKREGYELAARMEPRNARNWYLLGRSYLYDLTQPDVQRAVQALRKAVALDPYSADALLDLAFAYEGENETARARDAYASAERIYPLSADVAWSYGNFLLRQGQEDAAYAQLHKSLTLDPKRATEAFSRALNASSDVNSALDKMVPATAATYVPILHWLSGVDDLADAEQVWYRLVGLKQTVPLRDLVPFFNALLQHRRPDDAARLWPQAVSIMQNPPPPDPPGSLLWDGGFESGYSGGGFGWQFAPATRDVQIGLDRGEKHSGQQSVRVLFNGRENIKFEDVCHHAVPEPGTRYELTGWVKTQALTSSEGLRLQISAFTGRGVVSEQSGEDVYGTRDWTQLRLLWTAPQDTGLATVCLKRNMSDRSGSDIQGAAWIDDVAMVPVDVPTGAAERQ
;
A
#
# COMPACT_ATOMS: atom_id res chain seq x y z
N MET A 1 49.13 -44.37 2.25
CA MET A 1 48.10 -43.60 1.57
C MET A 1 46.71 -43.75 2.23
N ALA A 2 46.18 -44.96 2.47
CA ALA A 2 44.87 -45.18 3.09
C ALA A 2 44.72 -44.58 4.50
N LEU A 3 45.70 -44.73 5.40
CA LEU A 3 45.68 -44.15 6.75
C LEU A 3 45.59 -42.60 6.76
N ALA A 4 46.28 -41.96 5.80
CA ALA A 4 46.20 -40.48 5.68
C ALA A 4 44.80 -40.03 5.21
N LEU A 5 44.20 -40.76 4.26
CA LEU A 5 42.80 -40.46 3.80
C LEU A 5 41.80 -40.64 4.94
N VAL A 6 41.90 -41.72 5.70
CA VAL A 6 41.04 -41.96 6.89
C VAL A 6 41.18 -40.85 7.91
N PHE A 7 42.43 -40.45 8.22
CA PHE A 7 42.70 -39.36 9.15
C PHE A 7 42.09 -38.05 8.68
N PHE A 8 42.24 -37.69 7.41
CA PHE A 8 41.65 -36.47 6.86
C PHE A 8 40.10 -36.54 6.82
N SER A 9 39.53 -37.71 6.54
CA SER A 9 38.07 -37.88 6.55
C SER A 9 37.47 -37.73 7.94
N ILE A 10 38.10 -38.34 8.95
CA ILE A 10 37.64 -38.19 10.38
C ILE A 10 37.80 -36.76 10.82
N ARG A 11 38.93 -36.11 10.56
CA ARG A 11 39.14 -34.71 10.91
C ARG A 11 38.08 -33.78 10.30
N ASN A 12 37.77 -33.97 9.02
CA ASN A 12 36.74 -33.22 8.34
C ASN A 12 35.35 -33.47 8.95
N ALA A 13 34.98 -34.73 9.18
CA ALA A 13 33.71 -35.07 9.80
C ALA A 13 33.54 -34.43 11.21
N VAL A 14 34.63 -34.44 12.00
CA VAL A 14 34.65 -33.80 13.33
C VAL A 14 34.52 -32.28 13.22
N ALA A 15 35.23 -31.63 12.27
CA ALA A 15 35.12 -30.19 12.05
C ALA A 15 33.72 -29.79 11.63
N VAL A 16 33.09 -30.54 10.71
CA VAL A 16 31.69 -30.32 10.29
C VAL A 16 30.73 -30.49 11.47
N HIS A 17 30.92 -31.53 12.27
CA HIS A 17 30.08 -31.74 13.48
C HIS A 17 30.14 -30.53 14.43
N TYR A 18 31.33 -30.06 14.76
CA TYR A 18 31.49 -28.91 15.65
C TYR A 18 30.96 -27.60 15.04
N ALA A 19 31.17 -27.38 13.74
CA ALA A 19 30.55 -26.23 13.05
C ALA A 19 29.02 -26.30 13.07
N GLY A 20 28.45 -27.50 13.00
CA GLY A 20 27.00 -27.73 13.09
C GLY A 20 26.37 -27.53 14.47
N LEU A 21 27.19 -27.37 15.54
CA LEU A 21 26.69 -27.02 16.88
C LEU A 21 26.24 -25.54 16.97
N GLU A 22 26.57 -24.71 15.99
CA GLU A 22 26.23 -23.27 15.91
C GLU A 22 26.63 -22.47 17.17
N LYS A 23 27.73 -22.89 17.81
CA LYS A 23 28.32 -22.24 18.99
C LYS A 23 29.72 -21.74 18.68
N ARG A 24 30.12 -20.65 19.31
CA ARG A 24 31.45 -20.03 19.12
C ARG A 24 32.57 -21.03 19.32
N GLU A 25 32.54 -21.80 20.44
CA GLU A 25 33.57 -22.81 20.76
C GLU A 25 33.65 -23.90 19.68
N GLY A 26 32.50 -24.26 19.07
CA GLY A 26 32.44 -25.21 17.98
C GLY A 26 33.12 -24.66 16.71
N TYR A 27 32.86 -23.39 16.36
CA TYR A 27 33.51 -22.72 15.23
C TYR A 27 35.00 -22.55 15.45
N GLU A 28 35.47 -22.23 16.69
CA GLU A 28 36.89 -22.18 17.02
C GLU A 28 37.58 -23.53 16.79
N LEU A 29 36.96 -24.61 17.25
CA LEU A 29 37.51 -25.94 17.09
C LEU A 29 37.52 -26.36 15.62
N ALA A 30 36.45 -26.11 14.86
CA ALA A 30 36.38 -26.39 13.45
C ALA A 30 37.47 -25.65 12.63
N ALA A 31 37.68 -24.35 12.94
CA ALA A 31 38.72 -23.54 12.30
C ALA A 31 40.16 -24.03 12.65
N ARG A 32 40.39 -24.53 13.86
CA ARG A 32 41.68 -25.14 14.27
C ARG A 32 41.91 -26.48 13.60
N MET A 33 40.86 -27.31 13.47
CA MET A 33 40.96 -28.64 12.81
C MET A 33 41.15 -28.53 11.30
N GLU A 34 40.50 -27.57 10.66
CA GLU A 34 40.58 -27.34 9.22
C GLU A 34 40.98 -25.90 8.88
N PRO A 35 42.25 -25.52 9.13
CA PRO A 35 42.70 -24.12 8.99
C PRO A 35 42.74 -23.62 7.55
N ARG A 36 42.56 -24.48 6.56
CA ARG A 36 42.45 -24.14 5.10
C ARG A 36 41.01 -24.06 4.63
N ASN A 37 40.04 -24.32 5.48
CA ASN A 37 38.63 -24.21 5.12
C ASN A 37 38.14 -22.79 5.38
N ALA A 38 37.90 -22.00 4.35
CA ALA A 38 37.44 -20.62 4.41
C ALA A 38 36.13 -20.48 5.19
N ARG A 39 35.19 -21.43 4.99
CA ARG A 39 33.89 -21.41 5.65
C ARG A 39 33.98 -21.46 7.17
N ASN A 40 34.90 -22.26 7.73
CA ASN A 40 35.08 -22.34 9.18
C ASN A 40 35.55 -21.00 9.77
N TRP A 41 36.46 -20.31 9.09
CA TRP A 41 36.91 -18.97 9.49
C TRP A 41 35.82 -17.91 9.34
N TYR A 42 35.01 -18.02 8.28
CA TYR A 42 33.86 -17.15 8.06
C TYR A 42 32.83 -17.29 9.19
N LEU A 43 32.41 -18.52 9.49
CA LEU A 43 31.45 -18.77 10.59
C LEU A 43 32.00 -18.31 11.95
N LEU A 44 33.29 -18.53 12.20
CA LEU A 44 33.95 -18.04 13.40
C LEU A 44 33.94 -16.52 13.46
N GLY A 45 34.28 -15.83 12.37
CA GLY A 45 34.25 -14.38 12.29
C GLY A 45 32.86 -13.80 12.56
N ARG A 46 31.83 -14.40 11.95
CA ARG A 46 30.43 -14.02 12.21
C ARG A 46 30.01 -14.22 13.67
N SER A 47 30.44 -15.32 14.27
CA SER A 47 30.12 -15.60 15.68
C SER A 47 30.70 -14.58 16.65
N TYR A 48 31.84 -13.97 16.31
CA TYR A 48 32.38 -12.83 17.06
C TYR A 48 31.69 -11.52 16.74
N LEU A 49 31.34 -11.29 15.46
CA LEU A 49 30.79 -10.02 14.98
C LEU A 49 29.35 -9.80 15.47
N TYR A 50 28.53 -10.85 15.43
CA TYR A 50 27.09 -10.78 15.68
C TYR A 50 26.65 -11.36 17.02
N ASP A 51 27.59 -11.58 17.96
CA ASP A 51 27.23 -11.98 19.32
C ASP A 51 26.56 -10.80 20.05
N LEU A 52 25.30 -11.00 20.43
CA LEU A 52 24.51 -9.95 21.09
C LEU A 52 24.95 -9.66 22.53
N THR A 53 25.70 -10.59 23.15
CA THR A 53 26.12 -10.49 24.56
C THR A 53 27.56 -10.04 24.73
N GLN A 54 28.44 -10.55 23.86
CA GLN A 54 29.87 -10.28 23.93
C GLN A 54 30.48 -10.22 22.52
N PRO A 55 30.19 -9.14 21.76
CA PRO A 55 30.80 -8.95 20.45
C PRO A 55 32.31 -8.71 20.61
N ASP A 56 33.09 -9.33 19.71
CA ASP A 56 34.56 -9.14 19.68
C ASP A 56 34.98 -8.82 18.24
N VAL A 57 34.92 -7.51 17.91
CA VAL A 57 35.17 -7.03 16.56
C VAL A 57 36.59 -7.33 16.09
N GLN A 58 37.58 -7.25 16.99
CA GLN A 58 38.98 -7.53 16.66
C GLN A 58 39.22 -8.99 16.27
N ARG A 59 38.63 -9.95 17.01
CA ARG A 59 38.68 -11.37 16.64
C ARG A 59 37.87 -11.65 15.41
N ALA A 60 36.73 -10.95 15.19
CA ALA A 60 35.95 -11.03 13.97
C ALA A 60 36.80 -10.65 12.76
N VAL A 61 37.49 -9.49 12.78
CA VAL A 61 38.39 -9.04 11.71
C VAL A 61 39.47 -10.07 11.43
N GLN A 62 40.11 -10.63 12.47
CA GLN A 62 41.17 -11.62 12.27
C GLN A 62 40.65 -12.89 11.57
N ALA A 63 39.48 -13.38 11.98
CA ALA A 63 38.89 -14.57 11.41
C ALA A 63 38.40 -14.32 9.96
N LEU A 64 37.69 -13.19 9.74
CA LEU A 64 37.18 -12.83 8.42
C LEU A 64 38.29 -12.53 7.41
N ARG A 65 39.39 -11.90 7.83
CA ARG A 65 40.58 -11.77 6.98
C ARG A 65 41.15 -13.10 6.53
N LYS A 66 41.18 -14.10 7.41
CA LYS A 66 41.60 -15.46 7.02
C LYS A 66 40.60 -16.11 6.07
N ALA A 67 39.29 -15.94 6.30
CA ALA A 67 38.26 -16.42 5.40
C ALA A 67 38.43 -15.84 3.99
N VAL A 68 38.58 -14.52 3.86
CA VAL A 68 38.77 -13.81 2.58
C VAL A 68 40.12 -14.20 1.93
N ALA A 69 41.18 -14.40 2.71
CA ALA A 69 42.46 -14.84 2.16
C ALA A 69 42.39 -16.24 1.57
N LEU A 70 41.54 -17.13 2.09
CA LEU A 70 41.33 -18.51 1.61
C LEU A 70 40.30 -18.57 0.49
N ASP A 71 39.30 -17.72 0.53
CA ASP A 71 38.28 -17.58 -0.52
C ASP A 71 38.02 -16.08 -0.82
N PRO A 72 38.79 -15.48 -1.72
CA PRO A 72 38.66 -14.07 -2.09
C PRO A 72 37.38 -13.76 -2.89
N TYR A 73 36.66 -14.79 -3.33
CA TYR A 73 35.41 -14.63 -4.08
C TYR A 73 34.15 -14.76 -3.21
N SER A 74 34.28 -14.90 -1.90
CA SER A 74 33.14 -14.92 -1.00
C SER A 74 32.61 -13.50 -0.74
N ALA A 75 31.47 -13.15 -1.35
CA ALA A 75 30.80 -11.87 -1.14
C ALA A 75 30.45 -11.68 0.35
N ASP A 76 29.86 -12.70 0.97
CA ASP A 76 29.46 -12.66 2.37
C ASP A 76 30.63 -12.37 3.30
N ALA A 77 31.78 -13.04 3.08
CA ALA A 77 32.96 -12.82 3.88
C ALA A 77 33.54 -11.41 3.69
N LEU A 78 33.49 -10.86 2.48
CA LEU A 78 33.92 -9.49 2.19
C LEU A 78 32.99 -8.46 2.83
N LEU A 79 31.67 -8.67 2.77
CA LEU A 79 30.69 -7.77 3.39
C LEU A 79 30.80 -7.75 4.91
N ASP A 80 30.92 -8.94 5.55
CA ASP A 80 31.09 -9.03 6.98
C ASP A 80 32.45 -8.47 7.45
N LEU A 81 33.51 -8.66 6.64
CA LEU A 81 34.80 -8.04 6.91
C LEU A 81 34.75 -6.51 6.81
N ALA A 82 34.06 -5.98 5.81
CA ALA A 82 33.87 -4.56 5.64
C ALA A 82 33.11 -3.98 6.86
N PHE A 83 32.03 -4.62 7.27
CA PHE A 83 31.26 -4.22 8.44
C PHE A 83 32.09 -4.31 9.75
N ALA A 84 32.91 -5.34 9.91
CA ALA A 84 33.83 -5.46 11.04
C ALA A 84 34.88 -4.34 11.06
N TYR A 85 35.42 -3.93 9.89
CA TYR A 85 36.31 -2.77 9.80
C TYR A 85 35.62 -1.45 10.14
N GLU A 86 34.33 -1.30 9.83
CA GLU A 86 33.56 -0.14 10.31
C GLU A 86 33.52 -0.10 11.85
N GLY A 87 33.30 -1.25 12.49
CA GLY A 87 33.28 -1.36 13.95
C GLY A 87 34.62 -1.01 14.61
N GLU A 88 35.75 -1.17 13.90
CA GLU A 88 37.08 -0.73 14.33
C GLU A 88 37.44 0.71 13.90
N ASN A 89 36.50 1.44 13.26
CA ASN A 89 36.72 2.77 12.64
C ASN A 89 37.80 2.76 11.54
N GLU A 90 38.10 1.61 10.96
CA GLU A 90 39.04 1.48 9.85
C GLU A 90 38.36 1.76 8.49
N THR A 91 37.83 2.99 8.32
CA THR A 91 36.98 3.40 7.19
C THR A 91 37.60 3.10 5.82
N ALA A 92 38.92 3.28 5.65
CA ALA A 92 39.60 3.01 4.37
C ALA A 92 39.55 1.50 4.03
N ARG A 93 39.83 0.63 4.99
CA ARG A 93 39.77 -0.83 4.80
C ARG A 93 38.35 -1.33 4.59
N ALA A 94 37.38 -0.75 5.29
CA ALA A 94 35.97 -1.04 5.08
C ALA A 94 35.57 -0.74 3.64
N ARG A 95 35.93 0.44 3.12
CA ARG A 95 35.70 0.85 1.73
C ARG A 95 36.31 -0.12 0.72
N ASP A 96 37.58 -0.50 0.94
CA ASP A 96 38.29 -1.42 0.02
C ASP A 96 37.62 -2.79 -0.02
N ALA A 97 37.11 -3.27 1.13
CA ALA A 97 36.41 -4.55 1.21
C ALA A 97 35.03 -4.48 0.49
N TYR A 98 34.25 -3.40 0.70
CA TYR A 98 32.98 -3.20 -0.03
C TYR A 98 33.22 -3.07 -1.55
N ALA A 99 34.20 -2.28 -1.98
CA ALA A 99 34.55 -2.12 -3.38
C ALA A 99 35.04 -3.43 -4.00
N SER A 100 35.71 -4.29 -3.22
CA SER A 100 36.10 -5.62 -3.67
C SER A 100 34.91 -6.55 -3.85
N ALA A 101 33.94 -6.54 -2.93
CA ALA A 101 32.70 -7.27 -3.06
C ALA A 101 31.90 -6.83 -4.30
N GLU A 102 31.80 -5.50 -4.52
CA GLU A 102 31.10 -4.97 -5.70
C GLU A 102 31.75 -5.39 -7.01
N ARG A 103 33.08 -5.38 -7.07
CA ARG A 103 33.83 -5.77 -8.29
C ARG A 103 33.60 -7.24 -8.65
N ILE A 104 33.45 -8.10 -7.61
CA ILE A 104 33.25 -9.55 -7.79
C ILE A 104 31.79 -9.86 -8.12
N TYR A 105 30.84 -9.14 -7.46
CA TYR A 105 29.42 -9.35 -7.60
C TYR A 105 28.68 -8.06 -8.00
N PRO A 106 28.92 -7.57 -9.21
CA PRO A 106 28.37 -6.28 -9.66
C PRO A 106 26.83 -6.27 -9.78
N LEU A 107 26.18 -7.44 -9.85
CA LEU A 107 24.73 -7.60 -9.96
C LEU A 107 24.10 -8.15 -8.66
N SER A 108 24.74 -7.93 -7.52
CA SER A 108 24.18 -8.29 -6.21
C SER A 108 23.49 -7.09 -5.55
N ALA A 109 22.19 -7.23 -5.32
CA ALA A 109 21.43 -6.24 -4.57
C ALA A 109 21.96 -6.07 -3.14
N ASP A 110 22.40 -7.16 -2.49
CA ASP A 110 22.93 -7.15 -1.12
C ASP A 110 24.26 -6.41 -1.03
N VAL A 111 25.14 -6.63 -2.00
CA VAL A 111 26.43 -5.92 -2.06
C VAL A 111 26.20 -4.42 -2.24
N ALA A 112 25.39 -4.04 -3.23
CA ALA A 112 25.06 -2.64 -3.49
C ALA A 112 24.35 -1.98 -2.28
N TRP A 113 23.44 -2.71 -1.63
CA TRP A 113 22.78 -2.28 -0.41
C TRP A 113 23.76 -2.00 0.73
N SER A 114 24.62 -2.96 1.02
CA SER A 114 25.58 -2.84 2.13
C SER A 114 26.57 -1.72 1.90
N TYR A 115 27.08 -1.61 0.67
CA TYR A 115 28.01 -0.55 0.30
C TYR A 115 27.34 0.83 0.31
N GLY A 116 26.12 0.95 -0.23
CA GLY A 116 25.35 2.20 -0.20
C GLY A 116 25.10 2.69 1.22
N ASN A 117 24.67 1.80 2.12
CA ASN A 117 24.48 2.16 3.52
C ASN A 117 25.77 2.58 4.24
N PHE A 118 26.90 1.93 3.93
CA PHE A 118 28.20 2.39 4.42
C PHE A 118 28.49 3.81 3.97
N LEU A 119 28.32 4.09 2.68
CA LEU A 119 28.58 5.43 2.11
C LEU A 119 27.65 6.51 2.71
N LEU A 120 26.37 6.18 3.00
CA LEU A 120 25.46 7.07 3.73
C LEU A 120 26.02 7.43 5.11
N ARG A 121 26.47 6.43 5.88
CA ARG A 121 27.08 6.66 7.21
C ARG A 121 28.36 7.49 7.14
N GLN A 122 29.05 7.49 6.01
CA GLN A 122 30.24 8.32 5.77
C GLN A 122 29.91 9.72 5.21
N GLY A 123 28.62 10.06 5.06
CA GLY A 123 28.21 11.36 4.49
C GLY A 123 28.49 11.51 2.98
N GLN A 124 28.72 10.40 2.27
CA GLN A 124 29.01 10.41 0.83
C GLN A 124 27.74 10.15 0.03
N GLU A 125 26.84 11.14 0.05
CA GLU A 125 25.48 11.02 -0.42
C GLU A 125 25.38 10.59 -1.89
N ASP A 126 26.04 11.27 -2.83
CA ASP A 126 25.95 10.93 -4.25
C ASP A 126 26.43 9.50 -4.55
N ALA A 127 27.54 9.09 -3.93
CA ALA A 127 28.05 7.73 -4.10
C ALA A 127 27.13 6.68 -3.44
N ALA A 128 26.54 7.01 -2.29
CA ALA A 128 25.56 6.19 -1.62
C ALA A 128 24.31 5.99 -2.47
N TYR A 129 23.78 7.08 -3.03
CA TYR A 129 22.60 7.04 -3.89
C TYR A 129 22.84 6.20 -5.16
N ALA A 130 24.02 6.29 -5.76
CA ALA A 130 24.36 5.45 -6.90
C ALA A 130 24.32 3.95 -6.55
N GLN A 131 24.84 3.55 -5.38
CA GLN A 131 24.81 2.18 -4.92
C GLN A 131 23.38 1.72 -4.53
N LEU A 132 22.64 2.57 -3.83
CA LEU A 132 21.26 2.28 -3.46
C LEU A 132 20.34 2.22 -4.70
N HIS A 133 20.53 3.07 -5.68
CA HIS A 133 19.84 2.99 -6.98
C HIS A 133 20.05 1.62 -7.64
N LYS A 134 21.29 1.15 -7.66
CA LYS A 134 21.64 -0.16 -8.18
C LYS A 134 20.95 -1.29 -7.38
N SER A 135 20.97 -1.21 -6.05
CA SER A 135 20.28 -2.16 -5.18
C SER A 135 18.78 -2.20 -5.46
N LEU A 136 18.12 -1.04 -5.56
CA LEU A 136 16.68 -0.92 -5.82
C LEU A 136 16.28 -1.34 -7.23
N THR A 137 17.17 -1.19 -8.20
CA THR A 137 16.96 -1.70 -9.57
C THR A 137 16.93 -3.23 -9.57
N LEU A 138 17.74 -3.86 -8.73
CA LEU A 138 17.83 -5.33 -8.61
C LEU A 138 16.78 -5.91 -7.65
N ASP A 139 16.45 -5.18 -6.58
CA ASP A 139 15.46 -5.58 -5.58
C ASP A 139 14.60 -4.38 -5.13
N PRO A 140 13.51 -4.06 -5.84
CA PRO A 140 12.62 -2.95 -5.51
C PRO A 140 11.95 -3.03 -4.13
N LYS A 141 11.90 -4.21 -3.52
CA LYS A 141 11.27 -4.42 -2.20
C LYS A 141 11.94 -3.61 -1.08
N ARG A 142 13.17 -3.17 -1.29
CA ARG A 142 13.93 -2.33 -0.34
C ARG A 142 13.64 -0.83 -0.47
N ALA A 143 12.75 -0.43 -1.38
CA ALA A 143 12.52 0.98 -1.71
C ALA A 143 12.17 1.84 -0.48
N THR A 144 11.23 1.39 0.33
CA THR A 144 10.80 2.10 1.55
C THR A 144 11.96 2.25 2.55
N GLU A 145 12.70 1.16 2.78
CA GLU A 145 13.83 1.19 3.72
C GLU A 145 14.96 2.10 3.23
N ALA A 146 15.32 2.01 1.94
CA ALA A 146 16.33 2.89 1.34
C ALA A 146 15.92 4.36 1.45
N PHE A 147 14.67 4.66 1.12
CA PHE A 147 14.15 6.01 1.12
C PHE A 147 14.12 6.60 2.55
N SER A 148 13.60 5.86 3.52
CA SER A 148 13.60 6.26 4.92
C SER A 148 15.03 6.53 5.45
N ARG A 149 16.00 5.68 5.09
CA ARG A 149 17.41 5.88 5.48
C ARG A 149 18.03 7.11 4.84
N ALA A 150 17.72 7.37 3.57
CA ALA A 150 18.20 8.55 2.85
C ALA A 150 17.64 9.84 3.48
N LEU A 151 16.35 9.89 3.81
CA LEU A 151 15.73 11.04 4.49
C LEU A 151 16.33 11.30 5.87
N ASN A 152 16.63 10.24 6.64
CA ASN A 152 17.31 10.39 7.92
C ASN A 152 18.74 10.95 7.79
N ALA A 153 19.38 10.76 6.65
CA ALA A 153 20.74 11.23 6.41
C ALA A 153 20.80 12.66 5.88
N SER A 154 19.92 13.06 4.96
CA SER A 154 20.01 14.36 4.27
C SER A 154 18.72 15.21 4.29
N SER A 155 17.58 14.64 4.61
CA SER A 155 16.26 15.30 4.59
C SER A 155 15.86 15.92 3.22
N ASP A 156 16.57 15.60 2.13
CA ASP A 156 16.27 16.07 0.78
C ASP A 156 15.52 15.00 -0.01
N VAL A 157 14.19 15.08 0.06
CA VAL A 157 13.26 14.17 -0.62
C VAL A 157 13.49 14.14 -2.13
N ASN A 158 13.65 15.32 -2.76
CA ASN A 158 13.80 15.40 -4.20
C ASN A 158 15.12 14.80 -4.68
N SER A 159 16.22 15.06 -3.97
CA SER A 159 17.51 14.45 -4.27
C SER A 159 17.44 12.92 -4.16
N ALA A 160 16.80 12.39 -3.10
CA ALA A 160 16.61 10.95 -2.93
C ALA A 160 15.76 10.35 -4.06
N LEU A 161 14.62 10.98 -4.42
CA LEU A 161 13.76 10.51 -5.49
C LEU A 161 14.41 10.54 -6.87
N ASP A 162 15.19 11.58 -7.15
CA ASP A 162 15.76 11.80 -8.50
C ASP A 162 17.04 10.99 -8.72
N LYS A 163 17.87 10.79 -7.67
CA LYS A 163 19.18 10.14 -7.79
C LYS A 163 19.20 8.68 -7.33
N MET A 164 18.39 8.36 -6.30
CA MET A 164 18.44 7.05 -5.66
C MET A 164 17.32 6.12 -6.10
N VAL A 165 16.08 6.62 -6.20
CA VAL A 165 14.92 5.77 -6.46
C VAL A 165 14.77 5.53 -7.96
N PRO A 166 14.81 4.27 -8.45
CA PRO A 166 14.49 3.96 -9.84
C PRO A 166 13.06 4.40 -10.18
N ALA A 167 12.87 5.03 -11.34
CA ALA A 167 11.60 5.55 -11.80
C ALA A 167 10.67 4.41 -12.28
N THR A 168 10.10 3.66 -11.34
CA THR A 168 9.18 2.55 -11.58
C THR A 168 8.02 2.55 -10.58
N ALA A 169 6.87 1.98 -10.96
CA ALA A 169 5.77 1.78 -10.03
C ALA A 169 6.16 0.87 -8.84
N ALA A 170 7.02 -0.13 -9.09
CA ALA A 170 7.48 -1.06 -8.06
C ALA A 170 8.26 -0.39 -6.91
N THR A 171 8.88 0.76 -7.17
CA THR A 171 9.60 1.56 -6.15
C THR A 171 8.75 2.68 -5.59
N TYR A 172 7.99 3.40 -6.43
CA TYR A 172 7.19 4.54 -5.97
C TYR A 172 5.97 4.15 -5.14
N VAL A 173 5.27 3.06 -5.47
CA VAL A 173 4.07 2.65 -4.73
C VAL A 173 4.38 2.32 -3.25
N PRO A 174 5.40 1.51 -2.90
CA PRO A 174 5.73 1.27 -1.51
C PRO A 174 6.16 2.53 -0.73
N ILE A 175 6.87 3.45 -1.39
CA ILE A 175 7.26 4.75 -0.79
C ILE A 175 6.02 5.61 -0.54
N LEU A 176 5.11 5.70 -1.52
CA LEU A 176 3.84 6.43 -1.40
C LEU A 176 3.01 5.89 -0.21
N HIS A 177 2.90 4.56 -0.09
CA HIS A 177 2.20 3.94 1.04
C HIS A 177 2.83 4.29 2.38
N TRP A 178 4.16 4.22 2.46
CA TRP A 178 4.87 4.53 3.69
C TRP A 178 4.68 6.00 4.09
N LEU A 179 4.86 6.96 3.17
CA LEU A 179 4.65 8.38 3.43
C LEU A 179 3.21 8.68 3.84
N SER A 180 2.23 8.05 3.17
CA SER A 180 0.81 8.16 3.54
C SER A 180 0.53 7.61 4.95
N GLY A 181 1.26 6.55 5.36
CA GLY A 181 1.10 5.92 6.67
C GLY A 181 1.79 6.66 7.83
N VAL A 182 2.77 7.52 7.54
CA VAL A 182 3.44 8.39 8.53
C VAL A 182 2.94 9.84 8.45
N ASP A 183 1.83 10.06 7.75
CA ASP A 183 1.14 11.34 7.60
C ASP A 183 1.96 12.44 6.90
N ASP A 184 3.00 12.07 6.19
CA ASP A 184 3.79 13.01 5.38
C ASP A 184 3.19 13.15 3.97
N LEU A 185 2.05 13.84 3.91
CA LEU A 185 1.30 14.00 2.67
C LEU A 185 1.96 14.96 1.69
N ALA A 186 2.83 15.84 2.15
CA ALA A 186 3.56 16.76 1.26
C ALA A 186 4.56 15.99 0.39
N ASP A 187 5.35 15.13 1.00
CA ASP A 187 6.30 14.28 0.29
C ASP A 187 5.59 13.16 -0.48
N ALA A 188 4.47 12.64 0.06
CA ALA A 188 3.63 11.70 -0.68
C ALA A 188 3.13 12.26 -2.01
N GLU A 189 2.74 13.55 -2.07
CA GLU A 189 2.36 14.21 -3.32
C GLU A 189 3.52 14.32 -4.31
N GLN A 190 4.76 14.52 -3.85
CA GLN A 190 5.94 14.51 -4.72
C GLN A 190 6.14 13.14 -5.39
N VAL A 191 5.96 12.07 -4.62
CA VAL A 191 6.01 10.69 -5.14
C VAL A 191 4.83 10.43 -6.08
N TRP A 192 3.63 10.91 -5.73
CA TRP A 192 2.43 10.78 -6.55
C TRP A 192 2.63 11.35 -7.96
N TYR A 193 3.11 12.59 -8.07
CA TYR A 193 3.32 13.21 -9.39
C TYR A 193 4.37 12.47 -10.22
N ARG A 194 5.42 11.92 -9.60
CA ARG A 194 6.40 11.09 -10.31
C ARG A 194 5.79 9.76 -10.76
N LEU A 195 4.98 9.12 -9.92
CA LEU A 195 4.28 7.89 -10.27
C LEU A 195 3.35 8.08 -11.47
N VAL A 196 2.52 9.13 -11.46
CA VAL A 196 1.63 9.47 -12.58
C VAL A 196 2.44 9.79 -13.84
N GLY A 197 3.56 10.48 -13.70
CA GLY A 197 4.47 10.83 -14.82
C GLY A 197 5.06 9.62 -15.52
N LEU A 198 5.13 8.45 -14.88
CA LEU A 198 5.61 7.21 -15.51
C LEU A 198 4.66 6.68 -16.60
N LYS A 199 3.36 7.02 -16.53
CA LYS A 199 2.32 6.48 -17.41
C LYS A 199 2.26 4.94 -17.40
N GLN A 200 2.69 4.32 -16.31
CA GLN A 200 2.57 2.89 -16.07
C GLN A 200 1.23 2.59 -15.41
N THR A 201 0.62 1.47 -15.76
CA THR A 201 -0.63 1.06 -15.12
C THR A 201 -0.37 0.47 -13.73
N VAL A 202 -1.19 0.88 -12.75
CA VAL A 202 -1.10 0.48 -11.35
C VAL A 202 -2.46 -0.07 -10.89
N PRO A 203 -2.51 -1.20 -10.14
CA PRO A 203 -3.76 -1.67 -9.56
C PRO A 203 -4.40 -0.62 -8.65
N LEU A 204 -5.71 -0.43 -8.73
CA LEU A 204 -6.44 0.55 -7.93
C LEU A 204 -6.18 0.40 -6.42
N ARG A 205 -6.14 -0.84 -5.92
CA ARG A 205 -5.84 -1.14 -4.51
C ARG A 205 -4.51 -0.56 -4.00
N ASP A 206 -3.56 -0.33 -4.91
CA ASP A 206 -2.24 0.22 -4.59
C ASP A 206 -2.25 1.76 -4.62
N LEU A 207 -3.29 2.38 -5.18
CA LEU A 207 -3.48 3.84 -5.22
C LEU A 207 -4.36 4.34 -4.06
N VAL A 208 -5.36 3.56 -3.66
CA VAL A 208 -6.37 3.91 -2.65
C VAL A 208 -5.78 4.36 -1.29
N PRO A 209 -4.72 3.75 -0.74
CA PRO A 209 -4.17 4.17 0.56
C PRO A 209 -3.79 5.66 0.62
N PHE A 210 -3.24 6.22 -0.47
CA PHE A 210 -2.91 7.64 -0.55
C PHE A 210 -4.17 8.53 -0.48
N PHE A 211 -5.23 8.17 -1.22
CA PHE A 211 -6.50 8.90 -1.18
C PHE A 211 -7.19 8.81 0.17
N ASN A 212 -7.15 7.64 0.80
CA ASN A 212 -7.68 7.48 2.16
C ASN A 212 -6.94 8.38 3.16
N ALA A 213 -5.61 8.49 3.06
CA ALA A 213 -4.84 9.39 3.89
C ALA A 213 -5.24 10.87 3.67
N LEU A 214 -5.41 11.31 2.42
CA LEU A 214 -5.88 12.66 2.11
C LEU A 214 -7.26 12.94 2.74
N LEU A 215 -8.22 12.00 2.63
CA LEU A 215 -9.56 12.15 3.20
C LEU A 215 -9.52 12.15 4.75
N GLN A 216 -8.72 11.30 5.38
CA GLN A 216 -8.52 11.26 6.83
C GLN A 216 -7.93 12.56 7.37
N HIS A 217 -7.03 13.17 6.63
CA HIS A 217 -6.41 14.47 6.97
C HIS A 217 -7.23 15.67 6.51
N ARG A 218 -8.53 15.46 6.18
CA ARG A 218 -9.47 16.53 5.79
C ARG A 218 -9.01 17.34 4.57
N ARG A 219 -8.42 16.66 3.61
CA ARG A 219 -8.01 17.21 2.31
C ARG A 219 -8.85 16.64 1.15
N PRO A 220 -10.20 16.72 1.21
CA PRO A 220 -11.07 16.13 0.19
C PRO A 220 -10.89 16.80 -1.18
N ASP A 221 -10.63 18.11 -1.23
CA ASP A 221 -10.42 18.84 -2.48
C ASP A 221 -9.17 18.37 -3.22
N ASP A 222 -8.07 18.12 -2.48
CA ASP A 222 -6.86 17.55 -3.07
C ASP A 222 -7.11 16.13 -3.57
N ALA A 223 -7.79 15.32 -2.78
CA ALA A 223 -8.15 13.97 -3.18
C ALA A 223 -9.00 13.97 -4.46
N ALA A 224 -10.04 14.83 -4.54
CA ALA A 224 -10.88 14.95 -5.72
C ALA A 224 -10.12 15.46 -6.96
N ARG A 225 -9.22 16.41 -6.78
CA ARG A 225 -8.36 16.95 -7.84
C ARG A 225 -7.40 15.90 -8.42
N LEU A 226 -6.90 15.01 -7.56
CA LEU A 226 -5.92 13.97 -7.94
C LEU A 226 -6.57 12.68 -8.42
N TRP A 227 -7.84 12.40 -8.08
CA TRP A 227 -8.52 11.15 -8.45
C TRP A 227 -8.57 10.86 -9.95
N PRO A 228 -8.84 11.84 -10.85
CA PRO A 228 -8.81 11.60 -12.30
C PRO A 228 -7.43 11.12 -12.79
N GLN A 229 -6.34 11.56 -12.12
CA GLN A 229 -5.00 11.07 -12.43
C GLN A 229 -4.84 9.59 -12.02
N ALA A 230 -5.41 9.17 -10.87
CA ALA A 230 -5.45 7.77 -10.48
C ALA A 230 -6.16 6.92 -11.53
N VAL A 231 -7.33 7.37 -11.99
CA VAL A 231 -8.10 6.67 -13.03
C VAL A 231 -7.29 6.57 -14.34
N SER A 232 -6.51 7.59 -14.69
CA SER A 232 -5.70 7.60 -15.93
C SER A 232 -4.55 6.58 -15.93
N ILE A 233 -4.06 6.19 -14.76
CA ILE A 233 -2.99 5.19 -14.61
C ILE A 233 -3.50 3.87 -14.03
N MET A 234 -4.79 3.75 -13.79
CA MET A 234 -5.38 2.54 -13.23
C MET A 234 -5.34 1.38 -14.20
N GLN A 235 -5.03 0.19 -13.69
CA GLN A 235 -5.16 -1.04 -14.46
C GLN A 235 -6.64 -1.41 -14.64
N ASN A 236 -7.08 -1.59 -15.88
CA ASN A 236 -8.46 -1.94 -16.23
C ASN A 236 -9.50 -0.93 -15.67
N PRO A 237 -9.49 0.32 -16.13
CA PRO A 237 -10.49 1.29 -15.71
C PRO A 237 -11.90 0.85 -16.13
N PRO A 238 -12.94 1.16 -15.31
CA PRO A 238 -14.32 0.90 -15.69
C PRO A 238 -14.73 1.77 -16.89
N PRO A 239 -15.87 1.47 -17.53
CA PRO A 239 -16.49 2.38 -18.46
C PRO A 239 -16.71 3.77 -17.83
N PRO A 240 -16.64 4.85 -18.60
CA PRO A 240 -16.82 6.19 -18.05
C PRO A 240 -18.26 6.39 -17.53
N ASP A 241 -18.38 7.04 -16.38
CA ASP A 241 -19.66 7.48 -15.83
C ASP A 241 -20.30 8.57 -16.70
N PRO A 242 -21.59 8.91 -16.49
CA PRO A 242 -22.24 10.03 -17.15
C PRO A 242 -21.41 11.32 -16.99
N PRO A 243 -21.31 12.16 -18.04
CA PRO A 243 -20.53 13.39 -18.00
C PRO A 243 -20.93 14.29 -16.82
N GLY A 244 -19.95 14.73 -16.04
CA GLY A 244 -20.16 15.57 -14.86
C GLY A 244 -20.60 14.83 -13.60
N SER A 245 -20.69 13.49 -13.61
CA SER A 245 -20.95 12.74 -12.38
C SER A 245 -19.81 12.91 -11.39
N LEU A 246 -20.15 13.19 -10.13
CA LEU A 246 -19.22 13.22 -9.00
C LEU A 246 -18.94 11.82 -8.44
N LEU A 247 -19.74 10.82 -8.84
CA LEU A 247 -19.56 9.44 -8.42
C LEU A 247 -18.80 8.70 -9.52
N TRP A 248 -17.75 8.02 -9.11
CA TRP A 248 -16.94 7.20 -10.00
C TRP A 248 -17.39 5.73 -9.93
N ASP A 249 -17.42 5.07 -11.10
CA ASP A 249 -17.83 3.66 -11.24
C ASP A 249 -19.24 3.39 -10.72
N GLY A 250 -20.19 4.26 -11.08
CA GLY A 250 -21.60 4.13 -10.69
C GLY A 250 -22.27 2.85 -11.15
N GLY A 251 -21.72 2.17 -12.16
CA GLY A 251 -22.12 0.83 -12.61
C GLY A 251 -21.39 -0.31 -11.90
N PHE A 252 -20.55 -0.05 -10.91
CA PHE A 252 -19.82 -1.04 -10.10
C PHE A 252 -18.88 -1.97 -10.88
N GLU A 253 -18.42 -1.58 -12.06
CA GLU A 253 -17.69 -2.42 -12.99
C GLU A 253 -16.24 -2.72 -12.56
N SER A 254 -15.61 -1.85 -11.75
CA SER A 254 -14.29 -2.12 -11.14
C SER A 254 -14.37 -2.92 -9.85
N GLY A 255 -15.56 -3.14 -9.32
CA GLY A 255 -15.77 -3.89 -8.10
C GLY A 255 -15.46 -3.09 -6.83
N TYR A 256 -15.03 -3.79 -5.79
CA TYR A 256 -14.70 -3.20 -4.50
C TYR A 256 -13.38 -2.43 -4.55
N SER A 257 -13.42 -1.12 -4.33
CA SER A 257 -12.23 -0.26 -4.34
C SER A 257 -11.50 -0.18 -3.00
N GLY A 258 -12.19 -0.34 -1.90
CA GLY A 258 -11.62 -0.26 -0.56
C GLY A 258 -11.40 1.16 -0.04
N GLY A 259 -11.88 2.19 -0.72
CA GLY A 259 -11.77 3.58 -0.28
C GLY A 259 -11.52 4.58 -1.42
N GLY A 260 -10.99 5.76 -1.06
CA GLY A 260 -10.86 6.89 -1.96
C GLY A 260 -12.23 7.37 -2.44
N PHE A 261 -12.34 7.65 -3.75
CA PHE A 261 -13.61 7.93 -4.43
C PHE A 261 -14.12 6.70 -5.19
N GLY A 262 -13.99 5.51 -4.63
CA GLY A 262 -14.65 4.32 -5.10
C GLY A 262 -15.70 3.84 -4.10
N TRP A 263 -16.51 2.88 -4.52
CA TRP A 263 -17.55 2.32 -3.69
C TRP A 263 -16.97 1.54 -2.50
N GLN A 264 -17.50 1.83 -1.32
CA GLN A 264 -17.14 1.19 -0.07
C GLN A 264 -18.28 0.29 0.37
N PHE A 265 -17.97 -0.97 0.65
CA PHE A 265 -18.91 -1.94 1.17
C PHE A 265 -18.48 -2.32 2.59
N ALA A 266 -19.39 -2.26 3.54
CA ALA A 266 -19.10 -2.80 4.87
C ALA A 266 -18.91 -4.33 4.79
N PRO A 267 -18.10 -4.92 5.68
CA PRO A 267 -17.93 -6.37 5.74
C PRO A 267 -19.28 -7.07 5.95
N ALA A 268 -19.47 -8.18 5.25
CA ALA A 268 -20.66 -9.02 5.42
C ALA A 268 -20.84 -9.43 6.90
N THR A 269 -22.06 -9.34 7.37
CA THR A 269 -22.44 -9.78 8.72
C THR A 269 -23.28 -11.04 8.65
N ARG A 270 -23.66 -11.54 9.84
CA ARG A 270 -24.65 -12.63 9.94
C ARG A 270 -26.01 -12.24 9.34
N ASP A 271 -26.37 -10.95 9.36
CA ASP A 271 -27.71 -10.45 9.03
C ASP A 271 -27.79 -9.79 7.66
N VAL A 272 -26.65 -9.34 7.11
CA VAL A 272 -26.52 -8.71 5.78
C VAL A 272 -25.34 -9.29 5.02
N GLN A 273 -25.57 -9.64 3.77
CA GLN A 273 -24.52 -10.00 2.82
C GLN A 273 -24.52 -9.01 1.66
N ILE A 274 -23.35 -8.47 1.34
CA ILE A 274 -23.13 -7.53 0.23
C ILE A 274 -22.12 -8.16 -0.71
N GLY A 275 -22.42 -8.11 -2.01
CA GLY A 275 -21.51 -8.64 -3.03
C GLY A 275 -21.91 -8.22 -4.43
N LEU A 276 -21.02 -8.46 -5.37
CA LEU A 276 -21.29 -8.21 -6.78
C LEU A 276 -22.10 -9.36 -7.38
N ASP A 277 -23.10 -9.03 -8.18
CA ASP A 277 -23.97 -9.99 -8.88
C ASP A 277 -23.88 -9.75 -10.41
N ARG A 278 -23.49 -10.79 -11.12
CA ARG A 278 -23.41 -10.78 -12.59
C ARG A 278 -24.69 -11.30 -13.26
N GLY A 279 -25.55 -11.94 -12.49
CA GLY A 279 -26.82 -12.48 -12.97
C GLY A 279 -27.87 -11.40 -13.10
N GLU A 280 -28.01 -10.55 -12.06
CA GLU A 280 -28.95 -9.45 -12.01
C GLU A 280 -28.21 -8.12 -12.15
N LYS A 281 -28.51 -7.34 -13.18
CA LYS A 281 -27.91 -6.03 -13.45
C LYS A 281 -28.85 -5.17 -14.28
N HIS A 282 -28.77 -3.85 -14.11
CA HIS A 282 -29.51 -2.91 -14.95
C HIS A 282 -28.76 -2.63 -16.25
N SER A 283 -27.44 -2.39 -16.15
CA SER A 283 -26.57 -2.26 -17.32
C SER A 283 -25.22 -2.94 -17.11
N GLY A 284 -24.27 -2.81 -18.01
CA GLY A 284 -22.90 -3.31 -17.87
C GLY A 284 -22.79 -4.81 -17.66
N GLN A 285 -21.87 -5.22 -16.75
CA GLN A 285 -21.55 -6.63 -16.49
C GLN A 285 -22.02 -7.12 -15.13
N GLN A 286 -22.26 -6.24 -14.17
CA GLN A 286 -22.61 -6.59 -12.79
C GLN A 286 -23.31 -5.45 -12.05
N SER A 287 -23.94 -5.76 -10.93
CA SER A 287 -24.53 -4.80 -9.99
C SER A 287 -24.11 -5.15 -8.55
N VAL A 288 -24.44 -4.33 -7.57
CA VAL A 288 -24.30 -4.68 -6.17
C VAL A 288 -25.56 -5.31 -5.65
N ARG A 289 -25.45 -6.51 -5.08
CA ARG A 289 -26.52 -7.23 -4.40
C ARG A 289 -26.38 -7.10 -2.90
N VAL A 290 -27.47 -6.78 -2.22
CA VAL A 290 -27.63 -6.79 -0.77
C VAL A 290 -28.68 -7.87 -0.40
N LEU A 291 -28.31 -8.81 0.46
CA LEU A 291 -29.19 -9.86 0.94
C LEU A 291 -29.41 -9.72 2.44
N PHE A 292 -30.68 -9.63 2.84
CA PHE A 292 -31.13 -9.55 4.23
C PHE A 292 -31.71 -10.90 4.69
N ASN A 293 -31.36 -11.38 5.87
CA ASN A 293 -31.72 -12.72 6.33
C ASN A 293 -33.03 -12.83 7.13
N GLY A 294 -33.69 -11.71 7.46
CA GLY A 294 -34.98 -11.69 8.16
C GLY A 294 -34.92 -11.89 9.66
N ARG A 295 -33.79 -11.72 10.31
CA ARG A 295 -33.64 -11.98 11.74
C ARG A 295 -33.78 -10.74 12.62
N GLU A 296 -33.48 -9.57 12.08
CA GLU A 296 -33.42 -8.35 12.85
C GLU A 296 -33.94 -7.13 12.06
N ASN A 297 -34.44 -6.14 12.79
CA ASN A 297 -34.75 -4.81 12.27
C ASN A 297 -33.48 -3.95 12.28
N ILE A 298 -32.70 -4.02 11.19
CA ILE A 298 -31.38 -3.40 11.11
C ILE A 298 -31.41 -2.02 10.46
N LYS A 299 -30.53 -1.14 10.93
CA LYS A 299 -30.10 0.04 10.19
C LYS A 299 -29.10 -0.42 9.13
N PHE A 300 -29.28 -0.01 7.90
CA PHE A 300 -28.36 -0.33 6.79
C PHE A 300 -27.81 0.96 6.18
N GLU A 301 -26.49 1.04 6.02
CA GLU A 301 -25.74 2.15 5.45
C GLU A 301 -24.35 1.66 5.00
N ASP A 302 -24.33 0.52 4.32
CA ASP A 302 -23.11 -0.26 4.11
C ASP A 302 -22.60 -0.25 2.66
N VAL A 303 -23.30 0.45 1.76
CA VAL A 303 -22.89 0.69 0.35
C VAL A 303 -22.82 2.20 0.15
N CYS A 304 -21.62 2.76 0.20
CA CYS A 304 -21.41 4.21 0.19
C CYS A 304 -20.31 4.65 -0.77
N HIS A 305 -20.39 5.90 -1.21
CA HIS A 305 -19.41 6.57 -2.04
C HIS A 305 -19.20 8.01 -1.57
N HIS A 306 -17.94 8.48 -1.57
CA HIS A 306 -17.60 9.87 -1.26
C HIS A 306 -17.66 10.75 -2.50
N ALA A 307 -18.09 12.00 -2.32
CA ALA A 307 -18.10 13.02 -3.36
C ALA A 307 -17.67 14.38 -2.79
N VAL A 308 -17.09 15.23 -3.61
CA VAL A 308 -16.74 16.61 -3.27
C VAL A 308 -17.59 17.53 -4.16
N PRO A 309 -18.76 17.96 -3.69
CA PRO A 309 -19.65 18.83 -4.45
C PRO A 309 -19.19 20.29 -4.36
N GLU A 310 -19.43 21.06 -5.42
CA GLU A 310 -19.25 22.50 -5.40
C GLU A 310 -20.31 23.17 -4.50
N PRO A 311 -19.91 24.01 -3.54
CA PRO A 311 -20.86 24.71 -2.67
C PRO A 311 -21.90 25.50 -3.41
N GLY A 312 -23.15 25.40 -2.99
CA GLY A 312 -24.30 26.08 -3.60
C GLY A 312 -24.81 25.46 -4.90
N THR A 313 -24.10 24.51 -5.47
CA THR A 313 -24.51 23.83 -6.71
C THR A 313 -25.61 22.81 -6.43
N ARG A 314 -26.61 22.77 -7.34
CA ARG A 314 -27.69 21.79 -7.28
C ARG A 314 -27.32 20.55 -8.07
N TYR A 315 -27.54 19.39 -7.47
CA TYR A 315 -27.26 18.08 -8.05
C TYR A 315 -28.52 17.22 -8.15
N GLU A 316 -28.58 16.38 -9.16
CA GLU A 316 -29.50 15.25 -9.26
C GLU A 316 -28.71 13.96 -8.98
N LEU A 317 -29.06 13.28 -7.89
CA LEU A 317 -28.62 11.93 -7.60
C LEU A 317 -29.65 10.96 -8.18
N THR A 318 -29.19 10.04 -9.03
CA THR A 318 -29.99 8.96 -9.59
C THR A 318 -29.35 7.62 -9.29
N GLY A 319 -30.14 6.54 -9.33
CA GLY A 319 -29.63 5.17 -9.25
C GLY A 319 -30.75 4.20 -9.55
N TRP A 320 -30.44 3.05 -10.12
CA TRP A 320 -31.39 2.00 -10.39
C TRP A 320 -31.39 0.96 -9.28
N VAL A 321 -32.57 0.66 -8.77
CA VAL A 321 -32.74 -0.32 -7.68
C VAL A 321 -33.79 -1.36 -8.08
N LYS A 322 -33.47 -2.64 -7.88
CA LYS A 322 -34.38 -3.78 -7.99
C LYS A 322 -34.54 -4.42 -6.62
N THR A 323 -35.74 -4.86 -6.27
CA THR A 323 -35.96 -5.54 -4.99
C THR A 323 -36.72 -6.82 -5.17
N GLN A 324 -36.47 -7.80 -4.30
CA GLN A 324 -37.17 -9.07 -4.28
C GLN A 324 -37.52 -9.44 -2.83
N ALA A 325 -38.82 -9.52 -2.57
CA ALA A 325 -39.39 -9.92 -1.29
C ALA A 325 -38.86 -9.15 -0.07
N LEU A 326 -38.62 -7.83 -0.20
CA LEU A 326 -38.28 -6.99 0.95
C LEU A 326 -39.49 -6.84 1.86
N THR A 327 -39.41 -7.41 3.08
CA THR A 327 -40.57 -7.55 4.00
C THR A 327 -40.83 -6.33 4.87
N SER A 328 -39.87 -5.42 4.99
CA SER A 328 -39.97 -4.28 5.89
C SER A 328 -40.86 -3.14 5.34
N SER A 329 -41.50 -2.42 6.26
CA SER A 329 -42.21 -1.16 5.96
C SER A 329 -41.28 0.03 5.74
N GLU A 330 -40.04 -0.05 6.20
CA GLU A 330 -38.97 0.91 5.91
C GLU A 330 -38.15 0.33 4.76
N GLY A 331 -38.20 0.99 3.61
CA GLY A 331 -37.52 0.54 2.39
C GLY A 331 -36.07 0.96 2.31
N LEU A 332 -35.45 0.59 1.19
CA LEU A 332 -34.14 1.11 0.80
C LEU A 332 -34.31 2.41 0.04
N ARG A 333 -33.40 3.35 0.27
CA ARG A 333 -33.41 4.68 -0.37
C ARG A 333 -31.98 5.13 -0.67
N LEU A 334 -31.82 6.04 -1.61
CA LEU A 334 -30.59 6.80 -1.77
C LEU A 334 -30.59 7.96 -0.79
N GLN A 335 -29.47 8.20 -0.13
CA GLN A 335 -29.26 9.30 0.78
C GLN A 335 -27.97 10.02 0.48
N ILE A 336 -27.98 11.35 0.59
CA ILE A 336 -26.81 12.21 0.62
C ILE A 336 -26.64 12.78 2.02
N SER A 337 -25.44 12.67 2.58
CA SER A 337 -25.05 13.32 3.82
C SER A 337 -23.84 14.20 3.55
N ALA A 338 -23.94 15.51 3.81
CA ALA A 338 -22.85 16.45 3.65
C ALA A 338 -22.19 16.75 4.99
N PHE A 339 -20.87 16.85 4.97
CA PHE A 339 -20.04 17.01 6.15
C PHE A 339 -19.18 18.26 6.05
N THR A 340 -18.99 18.93 7.21
CA THR A 340 -17.96 19.94 7.43
C THR A 340 -16.98 19.42 8.50
N GLY A 341 -15.96 20.21 8.79
CA GLY A 341 -15.11 19.95 9.95
C GLY A 341 -15.82 19.87 11.31
N ARG A 342 -17.11 20.27 11.37
CA ARG A 342 -17.94 20.29 12.59
C ARG A 342 -19.01 19.18 12.65
N GLY A 343 -19.13 18.36 11.61
CA GLY A 343 -20.08 17.25 11.54
C GLY A 343 -21.02 17.34 10.34
N VAL A 344 -22.15 16.63 10.42
CA VAL A 344 -23.19 16.63 9.37
C VAL A 344 -23.88 17.98 9.32
N VAL A 345 -23.89 18.61 8.14
CA VAL A 345 -24.55 19.92 7.90
C VAL A 345 -25.81 19.80 7.06
N SER A 346 -25.95 18.71 6.31
CA SER A 346 -27.15 18.42 5.52
C SER A 346 -27.30 16.92 5.37
N GLU A 347 -28.53 16.45 5.51
CA GLU A 347 -28.90 15.06 5.22
C GLU A 347 -30.21 15.09 4.44
N GLN A 348 -30.24 14.44 3.29
CA GLN A 348 -31.44 14.32 2.45
C GLN A 348 -31.57 12.93 1.90
N SER A 349 -32.78 12.37 2.01
CA SER A 349 -33.11 11.02 1.53
C SER A 349 -34.15 11.09 0.39
N GLY A 350 -34.03 10.15 -0.53
CA GLY A 350 -35.02 9.91 -1.56
C GLY A 350 -36.20 9.05 -1.09
N GLU A 351 -36.99 8.57 -2.04
CA GLU A 351 -38.14 7.70 -1.80
C GLU A 351 -37.68 6.26 -1.43
N ASP A 352 -38.50 5.57 -0.64
CA ASP A 352 -38.29 4.21 -0.20
C ASP A 352 -38.73 3.18 -1.24
N VAL A 353 -37.91 2.16 -1.44
CA VAL A 353 -38.26 0.97 -2.23
C VAL A 353 -38.41 -0.24 -1.30
N TYR A 354 -39.53 -0.91 -1.36
CA TYR A 354 -39.85 -2.11 -0.58
C TYR A 354 -40.67 -3.11 -1.40
N GLY A 355 -40.87 -4.31 -0.87
CA GLY A 355 -41.59 -5.39 -1.53
C GLY A 355 -40.79 -6.04 -2.67
N THR A 356 -41.47 -6.37 -3.76
CA THR A 356 -40.83 -6.86 -4.99
C THR A 356 -41.08 -5.85 -6.09
N ARG A 357 -40.01 -5.30 -6.61
CA ARG A 357 -40.03 -4.33 -7.72
C ARG A 357 -38.95 -4.65 -8.72
N ASP A 358 -39.28 -4.54 -10.00
CA ASP A 358 -38.27 -4.57 -11.05
C ASP A 358 -37.45 -3.27 -11.05
N TRP A 359 -36.39 -3.22 -11.84
CA TRP A 359 -35.51 -2.07 -11.92
C TRP A 359 -36.29 -0.74 -11.98
N THR A 360 -36.13 0.04 -10.93
CA THR A 360 -36.82 1.31 -10.71
C THR A 360 -35.79 2.38 -10.48
N GLN A 361 -35.89 3.49 -11.23
CA GLN A 361 -34.97 4.61 -11.04
C GLN A 361 -35.40 5.43 -9.85
N LEU A 362 -34.50 5.55 -8.87
CA LEU A 362 -34.61 6.51 -7.76
C LEU A 362 -34.00 7.83 -8.17
N ARG A 363 -34.58 8.93 -7.69
CA ARG A 363 -34.13 10.29 -7.96
C ARG A 363 -34.19 11.13 -6.72
N LEU A 364 -33.15 11.95 -6.51
CA LEU A 364 -33.07 12.90 -5.40
C LEU A 364 -32.42 14.19 -5.90
N LEU A 365 -33.13 15.32 -5.75
CA LEU A 365 -32.55 16.63 -6.01
C LEU A 365 -32.01 17.19 -4.68
N TRP A 366 -30.76 17.63 -4.71
CA TRP A 366 -30.08 18.15 -3.52
C TRP A 366 -29.22 19.37 -3.89
N THR A 367 -29.21 20.38 -3.02
CA THR A 367 -28.33 21.54 -3.17
C THR A 367 -27.24 21.47 -2.13
N ALA A 368 -25.98 21.50 -2.55
CA ALA A 368 -24.84 21.46 -1.65
C ALA A 368 -24.83 22.71 -0.76
N PRO A 369 -24.78 22.56 0.57
CA PRO A 369 -24.56 23.68 1.48
C PRO A 369 -23.28 24.46 1.16
N GLN A 370 -23.25 25.76 1.53
CA GLN A 370 -22.13 26.65 1.22
C GLN A 370 -20.82 26.26 1.91
N ASP A 371 -20.90 25.51 3.00
CA ASP A 371 -19.75 25.05 3.79
C ASP A 371 -19.47 23.55 3.63
N THR A 372 -20.01 22.90 2.60
CA THR A 372 -19.78 21.48 2.31
C THR A 372 -18.35 21.24 1.85
N GLY A 373 -17.59 20.41 2.58
CA GLY A 373 -16.28 19.93 2.14
C GLY A 373 -16.34 18.53 1.53
N LEU A 374 -17.12 17.64 2.14
CA LEU A 374 -17.28 16.24 1.70
C LEU A 374 -18.76 15.87 1.78
N ALA A 375 -19.23 15.10 0.81
CA ALA A 375 -20.52 14.43 0.86
C ALA A 375 -20.34 12.93 0.74
N THR A 376 -21.26 12.17 1.32
CA THR A 376 -21.35 10.72 1.17
C THR A 376 -22.71 10.35 0.62
N VAL A 377 -22.71 9.57 -0.44
CA VAL A 377 -23.92 8.97 -1.01
C VAL A 377 -23.98 7.52 -0.57
N CYS A 378 -25.10 7.12 0.03
CA CYS A 378 -25.29 5.74 0.49
C CYS A 378 -26.62 5.16 0.02
N LEU A 379 -26.66 3.84 -0.19
CA LEU A 379 -27.89 3.07 -0.11
C LEU A 379 -28.21 2.84 1.35
N LYS A 380 -29.34 3.36 1.81
CA LYS A 380 -29.70 3.41 3.25
C LYS A 380 -31.06 2.82 3.55
N ARG A 381 -31.19 2.25 4.72
CA ARG A 381 -32.45 1.91 5.41
C ARG A 381 -32.38 2.32 6.88
N ASN A 382 -33.42 2.96 7.38
CA ASN A 382 -33.55 3.20 8.79
C ASN A 382 -34.18 1.99 9.50
N MET A 383 -33.94 1.87 10.81
CA MET A 383 -34.73 0.96 11.63
C MET A 383 -36.19 1.44 11.64
N SER A 384 -37.13 0.51 11.61
CA SER A 384 -38.55 0.84 11.74
C SER A 384 -38.97 0.77 13.22
N ASP A 385 -39.79 1.71 13.65
CA ASP A 385 -40.38 1.69 15.01
C ASP A 385 -41.56 0.73 15.15
N ARG A 386 -41.93 0.02 14.06
CA ARG A 386 -43.06 -0.91 14.04
C ARG A 386 -42.61 -2.30 14.44
N SER A 387 -43.45 -3.00 15.23
CA SER A 387 -43.22 -4.42 15.55
C SER A 387 -43.31 -5.31 14.30
N GLY A 388 -42.45 -6.31 14.18
CA GLY A 388 -42.38 -7.18 13.00
C GLY A 388 -41.68 -6.57 11.79
N SER A 389 -40.77 -5.66 12.03
CA SER A 389 -40.01 -4.94 11.00
C SER A 389 -38.67 -5.55 10.64
N ASP A 390 -38.49 -6.83 10.98
CA ASP A 390 -37.31 -7.59 10.54
C ASP A 390 -37.25 -7.60 9.01
N ILE A 391 -36.09 -7.24 8.48
CA ILE A 391 -35.93 -7.15 7.03
C ILE A 391 -35.39 -8.46 6.45
N GLN A 392 -36.14 -9.03 5.52
CA GLN A 392 -35.77 -10.17 4.69
C GLN A 392 -35.89 -9.80 3.22
N GLY A 393 -35.10 -10.45 2.37
CA GLY A 393 -35.17 -10.30 0.93
C GLY A 393 -33.87 -9.84 0.32
N ALA A 394 -33.89 -9.52 -0.95
CA ALA A 394 -32.74 -9.05 -1.70
C ALA A 394 -33.02 -7.71 -2.38
N ALA A 395 -31.97 -6.94 -2.54
CA ALA A 395 -31.95 -5.72 -3.37
C ALA A 395 -30.72 -5.69 -4.23
N TRP A 396 -30.85 -5.10 -5.39
CA TRP A 396 -29.73 -4.80 -6.30
C TRP A 396 -29.71 -3.30 -6.58
N ILE A 397 -28.51 -2.73 -6.65
CA ILE A 397 -28.30 -1.32 -7.03
C ILE A 397 -27.29 -1.25 -8.18
N ASP A 398 -27.57 -0.36 -9.14
CA ASP A 398 -26.78 -0.18 -10.33
C ASP A 398 -26.90 1.24 -10.88
N ASP A 399 -25.98 1.65 -11.76
CA ASP A 399 -25.99 2.91 -12.49
C ASP A 399 -26.28 4.14 -11.60
N VAL A 400 -25.50 4.28 -10.53
CA VAL A 400 -25.63 5.42 -9.60
C VAL A 400 -24.83 6.61 -10.12
N ALA A 401 -25.46 7.75 -10.28
CA ALA A 401 -24.81 8.98 -10.74
C ALA A 401 -25.27 10.20 -9.93
N MET A 402 -24.37 11.15 -9.72
CA MET A 402 -24.66 12.44 -9.11
C MET A 402 -24.14 13.55 -10.02
N VAL A 403 -25.03 14.19 -10.76
CA VAL A 403 -24.70 15.18 -11.77
C VAL A 403 -25.19 16.57 -11.40
N PRO A 404 -24.46 17.65 -11.72
CA PRO A 404 -24.97 18.99 -11.55
C PRO A 404 -26.17 19.22 -12.50
N VAL A 405 -27.20 19.90 -12.00
CA VAL A 405 -28.34 20.30 -12.80
C VAL A 405 -28.35 21.81 -12.91
N ASP A 406 -28.45 22.31 -14.13
CA ASP A 406 -28.59 23.73 -14.37
C ASP A 406 -29.88 24.24 -13.71
N VAL A 407 -29.77 25.25 -12.85
CA VAL A 407 -30.94 26.02 -12.42
C VAL A 407 -31.40 26.75 -13.65
N PRO A 408 -32.66 26.55 -14.10
CA PRO A 408 -33.18 27.38 -15.19
C PRO A 408 -33.06 28.84 -14.74
N THR A 409 -32.18 29.61 -15.36
CA THR A 409 -32.11 31.08 -15.22
C THR A 409 -33.37 31.66 -15.86
N GLY A 410 -34.46 31.70 -15.10
CA GLY A 410 -35.74 32.12 -15.67
C GLY A 410 -36.90 32.16 -14.71
N ALA A 411 -36.71 32.67 -13.49
CA ALA A 411 -37.84 33.12 -12.61
C ALA A 411 -37.39 34.16 -11.61
N ALA A 412 -36.55 35.10 -12.02
CA ALA A 412 -36.39 36.33 -11.30
C ALA A 412 -37.04 37.46 -12.10
N GLU A 413 -37.92 38.19 -11.42
CA GLU A 413 -38.57 39.41 -11.81
C GLU A 413 -39.85 39.30 -12.65
N ARG A 414 -40.96 39.11 -11.94
CA ARG A 414 -42.15 39.98 -12.12
C ARG A 414 -42.87 40.06 -10.78
N GLN A 415 -42.55 41.00 -9.95
CA GLN A 415 -43.46 41.95 -9.27
C GLN A 415 -42.64 43.09 -8.67
#